data_2d13c0011cb99efe1a5e4ae020f23999
#
_entry.id   2d13c0011cb99efe1a5e4ae020f23999
#
_cell.length_a   1.000
_cell.length_b   1.000
_cell.length_c   1.000
_cell.angle_alpha   90.00
_cell.angle_beta   90.00
_cell.angle_gamma   90.00
#
_symmetry.space_group_name_H-M   'P 1'
#
loop_
_entity.id
_entity.type
_entity.pdbx_description
1 polymer ?
#
loop_
_entity_poly.entity_id
_entity_poly.type
_entity_poly.pdbx_seq_one_letter_code
_entity_poly.pdbx_strand_id
1 'polypeptide(L)'
;FLLTHQRELKKKSNTGSLVVNTLEHHAKVIVWERTQPNAELLQTISEGNVALLYPSESSVLVADAPSINHYIVLDGTWQEAQKIYNKSPYLKNLPTVRIETSRKSAYTLRRNQKENGLCTAECVIETLRARGHEQSANDLQSNFAEFLSEK
;
A
#
# COMPACT_ATOMS: atom_id res chain seq x y z
N PHE A 1 5.29 -2.48 -4.28
CA PHE A 1 5.32 -1.14 -4.88
C PHE A 1 4.32 -0.22 -4.18
N LEU A 2 4.78 0.97 -3.82
CA LEU A 2 3.90 2.02 -3.36
C LEU A 2 3.65 2.96 -4.53
N LEU A 3 2.48 2.84 -5.15
CA LEU A 3 2.09 3.72 -6.25
C LEU A 3 1.50 4.97 -5.64
N THR A 4 2.29 6.05 -5.67
CA THR A 4 2.08 7.23 -4.84
C THR A 4 1.56 8.40 -5.64
N HIS A 5 0.48 9.02 -5.17
CA HIS A 5 -0.05 10.23 -5.77
C HIS A 5 0.96 11.37 -5.56
N GLN A 6 1.14 12.21 -6.59
CA GLN A 6 2.12 13.31 -6.52
C GLN A 6 1.94 14.21 -5.30
N ARG A 7 0.70 14.45 -4.89
CA ARG A 7 0.40 15.29 -3.73
C ARG A 7 0.92 14.72 -2.42
N GLU A 8 1.15 13.40 -2.37
CA GLU A 8 1.62 12.74 -1.15
C GLU A 8 3.11 12.90 -0.91
N LEU A 9 3.89 13.14 -1.96
CA LEU A 9 5.35 13.14 -1.86
C LEU A 9 5.89 14.17 -0.86
N LYS A 10 5.20 15.29 -0.70
CA LYS A 10 5.64 16.38 0.16
C LYS A 10 4.89 16.45 1.49
N LYS A 11 3.95 15.57 1.72
CA LYS A 11 3.17 15.60 2.95
C LYS A 11 3.96 14.98 4.09
N LYS A 12 4.08 15.69 5.21
CA LYS A 12 4.70 15.17 6.43
C LYS A 12 3.88 14.04 7.03
N SER A 13 2.60 13.96 6.68
CA SER A 13 1.71 12.92 7.16
C SER A 13 1.79 11.63 6.34
N ASN A 14 2.57 11.61 5.25
CA ASN A 14 2.71 10.41 4.42
C ASN A 14 3.57 9.38 5.13
N THR A 15 3.09 8.15 5.23
CA THR A 15 3.81 7.06 5.87
C THR A 15 4.56 6.17 4.88
N GLY A 16 4.47 6.45 3.58
CA GLY A 16 5.15 5.65 2.57
C GLY A 16 6.66 5.66 2.72
N SER A 17 7.22 6.80 3.14
CA SER A 17 8.67 6.91 3.37
C SER A 17 9.14 5.98 4.48
N LEU A 18 8.32 5.78 5.51
CA LEU A 18 8.64 4.82 6.58
C LEU A 18 8.77 3.41 6.02
N VAL A 19 7.85 3.06 5.14
CA VAL A 19 7.85 1.71 4.53
C VAL A 19 9.14 1.49 3.76
N VAL A 20 9.51 2.42 2.89
CA VAL A 20 10.72 2.27 2.08
C VAL A 20 11.97 2.28 2.93
N ASN A 21 12.05 3.16 3.93
CA ASN A 21 13.21 3.24 4.80
C ASN A 21 13.38 1.98 5.66
N THR A 22 12.27 1.34 6.02
CA THR A 22 12.32 0.13 6.85
C THR A 22 12.62 -1.12 6.02
N LEU A 23 11.94 -1.26 4.89
CA LEU A 23 12.00 -2.48 4.08
C LEU A 23 13.08 -2.44 3.01
N GLU A 24 13.65 -1.28 2.73
CA GLU A 24 14.76 -1.10 1.79
C GLU A 24 14.49 -1.73 0.42
N HIS A 25 15.21 -2.81 0.09
CA HIS A 25 15.12 -3.44 -1.22
C HIS A 25 13.77 -4.11 -1.50
N HIS A 26 12.95 -4.29 -0.47
CA HIS A 26 11.67 -4.98 -0.61
C HIS A 26 10.50 -4.04 -0.86
N ALA A 27 10.74 -2.74 -0.87
CA ALA A 27 9.70 -1.75 -1.11
C ALA A 27 10.24 -0.64 -2.00
N LYS A 28 9.40 -0.16 -2.90
CA LYS A 28 9.80 0.90 -3.84
C LYS A 28 8.65 1.84 -4.07
N VAL A 29 8.93 3.14 -4.01
CA VAL A 29 7.96 4.19 -4.33
C VAL A 29 7.99 4.44 -5.83
N ILE A 30 6.80 4.47 -6.43
CA ILE A 30 6.62 4.86 -7.83
C ILE A 30 5.63 6.01 -7.84
N VAL A 31 6.03 7.14 -8.39
CA VAL A 31 5.15 8.30 -8.52
C VAL A 31 4.15 8.03 -9.62
N TRP A 32 2.87 8.09 -9.29
CA TRP A 32 1.83 7.86 -10.28
C TRP A 32 1.74 9.03 -11.25
N GLU A 33 1.73 8.70 -12.53
CA GLU A 33 1.51 9.66 -13.62
C GLU A 33 0.42 9.09 -14.51
N ARG A 34 -0.64 9.85 -14.69
CA ARG A 34 -1.84 9.37 -15.39
C ARG A 34 -1.54 8.91 -16.81
N THR A 35 -0.69 9.64 -17.53
CA THR A 35 -0.43 9.39 -18.95
C THR A 35 0.86 8.64 -19.23
N GLN A 36 1.67 8.37 -18.21
CA GLN A 36 2.96 7.71 -18.37
C GLN A 36 3.14 6.62 -17.31
N PRO A 37 2.60 5.42 -17.57
CA PRO A 37 2.81 4.31 -16.64
C PRO A 37 4.29 4.00 -16.47
N ASN A 38 4.69 3.66 -15.26
CA ASN A 38 6.08 3.33 -14.96
C ASN A 38 6.47 2.02 -15.64
N ALA A 39 7.58 2.02 -16.37
CA ALA A 39 8.02 0.86 -17.13
C ALA A 39 8.37 -0.34 -16.26
N GLU A 40 9.02 -0.10 -15.12
CA GLU A 40 9.38 -1.19 -14.20
C GLU A 40 8.12 -1.85 -13.61
N LEU A 41 7.13 -1.04 -13.26
CA LEU A 41 5.87 -1.55 -12.75
C LEU A 41 5.15 -2.40 -13.79
N LEU A 42 5.08 -1.92 -15.02
CA LEU A 42 4.45 -2.68 -16.10
C LEU A 42 5.19 -3.98 -16.38
N GLN A 43 6.52 -3.98 -16.32
CA GLN A 43 7.32 -5.17 -16.50
C GLN A 43 7.01 -6.19 -15.41
N THR A 44 6.96 -5.76 -14.16
CA THR A 44 6.65 -6.65 -13.03
C THR A 44 5.25 -7.24 -13.19
N ILE A 45 4.28 -6.43 -13.59
CA ILE A 45 2.92 -6.90 -13.83
C ILE A 45 2.90 -7.98 -14.92
N SER A 46 3.68 -7.77 -15.99
CA SER A 46 3.73 -8.74 -17.11
C SER A 46 4.33 -10.07 -16.69
N GLU A 47 5.18 -10.09 -15.68
CA GLU A 47 5.80 -11.30 -15.17
C GLU A 47 4.84 -12.15 -14.33
N GLY A 48 3.76 -11.55 -13.85
CA GLY A 48 2.73 -12.26 -13.11
C GLY A 48 2.95 -12.28 -11.60
N ASN A 49 2.02 -12.89 -10.90
CA ASN A 49 2.04 -13.02 -9.43
C ASN A 49 2.02 -11.68 -8.69
N VAL A 50 1.34 -10.69 -9.29
CA VAL A 50 1.16 -9.36 -8.74
C VAL A 50 -0.31 -9.16 -8.40
N ALA A 51 -0.59 -8.57 -7.25
CA ALA A 51 -1.94 -8.21 -6.85
C ALA A 51 -1.98 -6.76 -6.40
N LEU A 52 -3.15 -6.15 -6.58
CA LEU A 52 -3.42 -4.81 -6.10
C LEU A 52 -4.12 -4.91 -4.74
N LEU A 53 -3.59 -4.21 -3.75
CA LEU A 53 -4.25 -4.12 -2.44
C LEU A 53 -5.35 -3.08 -2.55
N TYR A 54 -6.58 -3.53 -2.75
CA TYR A 54 -7.70 -2.63 -2.99
C TYR A 54 -9.00 -3.34 -2.62
N PRO A 55 -9.80 -2.79 -1.71
CA PRO A 55 -11.06 -3.42 -1.31
C PRO A 55 -12.08 -3.33 -2.45
N SER A 56 -12.46 -4.46 -2.98
CA SER A 56 -13.48 -4.57 -4.02
C SER A 56 -14.31 -5.80 -3.74
N GLU A 57 -15.43 -5.94 -4.44
CA GLU A 57 -16.28 -7.10 -4.27
C GLU A 57 -15.58 -8.40 -4.65
N SER A 58 -14.63 -8.33 -5.56
CA SER A 58 -13.89 -9.50 -6.03
C SER A 58 -12.59 -9.73 -5.28
N SER A 59 -12.24 -8.87 -4.31
CA SER A 59 -10.98 -9.03 -3.60
C SER A 59 -11.01 -10.24 -2.67
N VAL A 60 -9.84 -10.91 -2.56
CA VAL A 60 -9.67 -12.03 -1.64
C VAL A 60 -8.67 -11.62 -0.55
N LEU A 61 -8.69 -12.33 0.56
CA LEU A 61 -7.74 -12.05 1.64
C LEU A 61 -6.32 -12.33 1.17
N VAL A 62 -5.38 -11.50 1.61
CA VAL A 62 -3.95 -11.70 1.31
C VAL A 62 -3.53 -13.12 1.69
N ALA A 63 -3.97 -13.60 2.85
CA ALA A 63 -3.60 -14.94 3.32
C ALA A 63 -4.13 -16.06 2.41
N ASP A 64 -5.19 -15.79 1.65
CA ASP A 64 -5.80 -16.78 0.77
C ASP A 64 -5.23 -16.76 -0.65
N ALA A 65 -4.22 -15.93 -0.90
CA ALA A 65 -3.59 -15.81 -2.21
C ALA A 65 -2.07 -16.04 -2.10
N PRO A 66 -1.64 -17.26 -1.75
CA PRO A 66 -0.23 -17.52 -1.46
C PRO A 66 0.70 -17.44 -2.68
N SER A 67 0.16 -17.48 -3.88
CA SER A 67 0.98 -17.37 -5.10
C SER A 67 1.41 -15.94 -5.40
N ILE A 68 0.80 -14.95 -4.77
CA ILE A 68 1.16 -13.54 -4.98
C ILE A 68 2.46 -13.25 -4.25
N ASN A 69 3.40 -12.64 -4.94
CA ASN A 69 4.69 -12.27 -4.35
C ASN A 69 5.05 -10.79 -4.56
N HIS A 70 4.22 -10.04 -5.28
CA HIS A 70 4.35 -8.60 -5.41
C HIS A 70 3.02 -7.94 -5.14
N TYR A 71 3.03 -6.86 -4.38
CA TYR A 71 1.83 -6.12 -4.04
C TYR A 71 1.98 -4.68 -4.46
N ILE A 72 0.91 -4.14 -5.04
CA ILE A 72 0.83 -2.71 -5.35
C ILE A 72 -0.10 -2.09 -4.32
N VAL A 73 0.42 -1.12 -3.58
CA VAL A 73 -0.35 -0.36 -2.59
C VAL A 73 -0.52 1.05 -3.12
N LEU A 74 -1.75 1.53 -3.16
CA LEU A 74 -2.05 2.89 -3.61
C LEU A 74 -1.85 3.84 -2.43
N ASP A 75 -0.84 4.70 -2.54
CA ASP A 75 -0.41 5.57 -1.46
C ASP A 75 -1.00 6.96 -1.65
N GLY A 76 -1.93 7.32 -0.77
CA GLY A 76 -2.62 8.59 -0.82
C GLY A 76 -3.86 8.54 0.06
N THR A 77 -4.64 9.62 0.02
CA THR A 77 -5.96 9.63 0.65
C THR A 77 -6.86 8.64 -0.10
N TRP A 78 -8.01 8.31 0.49
CA TRP A 78 -8.94 7.42 -0.18
C TRP A 78 -9.37 7.96 -1.55
N GLN A 79 -9.61 9.27 -1.63
CA GLN A 79 -9.98 9.91 -2.90
C GLN A 79 -8.85 9.82 -3.92
N GLU A 80 -7.60 10.00 -3.47
CA GLU A 80 -6.44 9.87 -4.36
C GLU A 80 -6.25 8.44 -4.82
N ALA A 81 -6.44 7.47 -3.94
CA ALA A 81 -6.35 6.06 -4.30
C ALA A 81 -7.40 5.69 -5.34
N GLN A 82 -8.64 6.15 -5.16
CA GLN A 82 -9.70 5.91 -6.12
C GLN A 82 -9.36 6.51 -7.49
N LYS A 83 -8.78 7.71 -7.49
CA LYS A 83 -8.39 8.37 -8.74
C LYS A 83 -7.31 7.55 -9.46
N ILE A 84 -6.30 7.10 -8.73
CA ILE A 84 -5.24 6.28 -9.31
C ILE A 84 -5.85 5.02 -9.93
N TYR A 85 -6.70 4.34 -9.18
CA TYR A 85 -7.33 3.11 -9.67
C TYR A 85 -8.16 3.36 -10.92
N ASN A 86 -9.02 4.39 -10.89
CA ASN A 86 -9.94 4.67 -12.00
C ASN A 86 -9.23 5.15 -13.26
N LYS A 87 -8.07 5.78 -13.13
CA LYS A 87 -7.32 6.34 -14.25
C LYS A 87 -6.14 5.47 -14.70
N SER A 88 -6.04 4.26 -14.17
CA SER A 88 -4.92 3.35 -14.48
C SER A 88 -5.46 2.03 -15.00
N PRO A 89 -5.73 1.93 -16.32
CA PRO A 89 -6.30 0.70 -16.90
C PRO A 89 -5.50 -0.55 -16.59
N TYR A 90 -4.17 -0.45 -16.48
CA TYR A 90 -3.32 -1.59 -16.21
C TYR A 90 -3.55 -2.19 -14.81
N LEU A 91 -4.14 -1.42 -13.89
CA LEU A 91 -4.46 -1.94 -12.56
C LEU A 91 -5.76 -2.75 -12.54
N LYS A 92 -6.66 -2.48 -13.49
CA LYS A 92 -7.99 -3.08 -13.46
C LYS A 92 -8.01 -4.55 -13.84
N ASN A 93 -6.95 -5.03 -14.46
CA ASN A 93 -6.82 -6.43 -14.84
C ASN A 93 -6.11 -7.28 -13.79
N LEU A 94 -5.64 -6.65 -12.71
CA LEU A 94 -4.93 -7.37 -11.66
C LEU A 94 -5.92 -7.98 -10.68
N PRO A 95 -5.57 -9.14 -10.10
CA PRO A 95 -6.33 -9.63 -8.95
C PRO A 95 -6.21 -8.62 -7.82
N THR A 96 -7.31 -8.43 -7.10
CA THR A 96 -7.32 -7.55 -5.95
C THR A 96 -7.29 -8.38 -4.67
N VAL A 97 -6.56 -7.90 -3.68
CA VAL A 97 -6.48 -8.53 -2.38
C VAL A 97 -6.84 -7.50 -1.31
N ARG A 98 -7.23 -8.02 -0.15
CA ARG A 98 -7.55 -7.17 0.99
C ARG A 98 -6.95 -7.77 2.25
N ILE A 99 -6.75 -6.93 3.24
CA ILE A 99 -6.39 -7.36 4.57
C ILE A 99 -7.63 -7.30 5.44
N GLU A 100 -7.75 -8.24 6.36
CA GLU A 100 -8.84 -8.24 7.32
C GLU A 100 -8.29 -7.80 8.66
N THR A 101 -8.88 -6.74 9.21
CA THR A 101 -8.50 -6.26 10.52
C THR A 101 -9.73 -5.69 11.22
N SER A 102 -9.86 -6.00 12.49
CA SER A 102 -10.90 -5.42 13.32
C SER A 102 -10.46 -4.12 13.98
N ARG A 103 -9.18 -3.77 13.82
CA ARG A 103 -8.64 -2.56 14.45
C ARG A 103 -8.87 -1.35 13.56
N LYS A 104 -9.20 -0.24 14.21
CA LYS A 104 -9.21 1.05 13.52
C LYS A 104 -7.77 1.53 13.38
N SER A 105 -7.55 2.40 12.40
CA SER A 105 -6.24 3.00 12.23
C SER A 105 -5.84 3.76 13.50
N ALA A 106 -4.59 3.59 13.91
CA ALA A 106 -4.00 4.38 14.97
C ALA A 106 -3.57 5.78 14.45
N TYR A 107 -3.66 5.99 13.15
CA TYR A 107 -3.17 7.22 12.53
C TYR A 107 -4.27 8.26 12.45
N THR A 108 -4.19 9.30 13.28
CA THR A 108 -5.22 10.32 13.40
C THR A 108 -4.91 11.61 12.63
N LEU A 109 -3.78 11.68 11.94
CA LEU A 109 -3.36 12.90 11.25
C LEU A 109 -4.10 13.11 9.91
N ARG A 110 -4.72 12.08 9.36
CA ARG A 110 -5.44 12.16 8.09
C ARG A 110 -6.95 12.22 8.32
N ARG A 111 -7.51 13.39 8.02
CA ARG A 111 -8.95 13.61 8.24
C ARG A 111 -9.84 12.98 7.18
N ASN A 112 -9.29 12.78 5.97
CA ASN A 112 -10.05 12.24 4.84
C ASN A 112 -9.85 10.74 4.67
N GLN A 113 -9.29 10.09 5.66
CA GLN A 113 -9.15 8.65 5.64
C GLN A 113 -10.53 8.02 5.80
N LYS A 114 -10.80 7.00 4.99
CA LYS A 114 -12.06 6.28 5.05
C LYS A 114 -12.23 5.68 6.45
N GLU A 115 -13.46 5.70 6.96
CA GLU A 115 -13.75 5.11 8.26
C GLU A 115 -13.23 3.67 8.31
N ASN A 116 -12.50 3.33 9.36
CA ASN A 116 -11.83 2.04 9.55
C ASN A 116 -10.74 1.76 8.51
N GLY A 117 -10.41 2.74 7.66
CA GLY A 117 -9.32 2.60 6.71
C GLY A 117 -7.97 2.73 7.39
N LEU A 118 -6.99 2.00 6.89
CA LEU A 118 -5.64 2.02 7.41
C LEU A 118 -4.77 2.94 6.55
N CYS A 119 -3.76 3.56 7.15
CA CYS A 119 -2.78 4.31 6.38
C CYS A 119 -1.84 3.34 5.66
N THR A 120 -0.99 3.87 4.77
CA THR A 120 -0.10 3.04 3.95
C THR A 120 0.79 2.13 4.80
N ALA A 121 1.43 2.66 5.86
CA ALA A 121 2.29 1.84 6.70
C ALA A 121 1.50 0.71 7.38
N GLU A 122 0.30 1.01 7.86
CA GLU A 122 -0.54 -0.02 8.50
C GLU A 122 -0.95 -1.11 7.51
N CYS A 123 -1.28 -0.72 6.28
CA CYS A 123 -1.61 -1.70 5.22
C CYS A 123 -0.44 -2.64 4.95
N VAL A 124 0.77 -2.10 4.89
CA VAL A 124 1.96 -2.91 4.64
C VAL A 124 2.26 -3.82 5.81
N ILE A 125 2.14 -3.33 7.05
CA ILE A 125 2.33 -4.15 8.25
C ILE A 125 1.39 -5.36 8.23
N GLU A 126 0.12 -5.13 7.99
CA GLU A 126 -0.86 -6.22 7.98
C GLU A 126 -0.62 -7.20 6.83
N THR A 127 -0.21 -6.70 5.67
CA THR A 127 0.14 -7.55 4.54
C THR A 127 1.34 -8.44 4.88
N LEU A 128 2.37 -7.88 5.48
CA LEU A 128 3.55 -8.65 5.91
C LEU A 128 3.17 -9.73 6.91
N ARG A 129 2.32 -9.41 7.89
CA ARG A 129 1.88 -10.40 8.88
C ARG A 129 1.09 -11.52 8.21
N ALA A 130 0.20 -11.18 7.29
CA ALA A 130 -0.61 -12.16 6.59
C ALA A 130 0.25 -13.12 5.76
N ARG A 131 1.43 -12.66 5.34
CA ARG A 131 2.36 -13.48 4.56
C ARG A 131 3.43 -14.14 5.42
N GLY A 132 3.35 -14.01 6.74
CA GLY A 132 4.29 -14.65 7.65
C GLY A 132 5.61 -13.93 7.83
N HIS A 133 5.73 -12.69 7.36
CA HIS A 133 6.95 -11.89 7.51
C HIS A 133 6.91 -11.09 8.80
N GLU A 134 6.91 -11.80 9.93
CA GLU A 134 6.73 -11.18 11.24
C GLU A 134 7.84 -10.21 11.63
N GLN A 135 9.09 -10.53 11.33
CA GLN A 135 10.19 -9.63 11.69
C GLN A 135 10.08 -8.29 10.97
N SER A 136 9.85 -8.33 9.66
CA SER A 136 9.69 -7.09 8.89
C SER A 136 8.48 -6.30 9.36
N ALA A 137 7.38 -6.99 9.66
CA ALA A 137 6.17 -6.34 10.18
C ALA A 137 6.45 -5.67 11.51
N ASN A 138 7.17 -6.33 12.41
CA ASN A 138 7.51 -5.77 13.73
C ASN A 138 8.44 -4.57 13.59
N ASP A 139 9.42 -4.62 12.70
CA ASP A 139 10.33 -3.51 12.46
C ASP A 139 9.57 -2.29 11.96
N LEU A 140 8.67 -2.49 11.01
CA LEU A 140 7.88 -1.39 10.47
C LEU A 140 6.91 -0.84 11.51
N GLN A 141 6.30 -1.73 12.31
CA GLN A 141 5.40 -1.30 13.38
C GLN A 141 6.14 -0.45 14.42
N SER A 142 7.34 -0.83 14.79
CA SER A 142 8.16 -0.06 15.74
C SER A 142 8.48 1.32 15.18
N ASN A 143 8.86 1.41 13.92
CA ASN A 143 9.17 2.68 13.28
C ASN A 143 7.92 3.55 13.14
N PHE A 144 6.77 2.93 12.89
CA PHE A 144 5.51 3.65 12.80
C PHE A 144 5.10 4.20 14.17
N ALA A 145 5.26 3.43 15.24
CA ALA A 145 4.98 3.89 16.59
C ALA A 145 5.84 5.09 16.96
N GLU A 146 7.13 5.04 16.60
CA GLU A 146 8.05 6.15 16.82
C GLU A 146 7.64 7.39 16.03
N PHE A 147 7.25 7.20 14.77
CA PHE A 147 6.74 8.28 13.93
C PHE A 147 5.53 8.95 14.57
N LEU A 148 4.60 8.17 15.10
CA LEU A 148 3.41 8.71 15.77
C LEU A 148 3.77 9.50 17.03
N SER A 149 4.79 9.06 17.78
CA SER A 149 5.18 9.71 19.02
C SER A 149 5.83 11.07 18.80
N GLU A 150 6.35 11.32 17.60
CA GLU A 150 6.98 12.60 17.24
C GLU A 150 5.96 13.66 16.83
N LYS A 151 4.67 13.33 16.74
CA LYS A 151 3.60 14.25 16.32
C LYS A 151 2.75 14.79 17.52
#